data_ae7444521e70bb6d25f12a7563ce702c
#
_entry.id   ae7444521e70bb6d25f12a7563ce702c
#
_cell.length_a   1.000
_cell.length_b   1.000
_cell.length_c   1.000
_cell.angle_alpha   90.00
_cell.angle_beta   90.00
_cell.angle_gamma   90.00
#
_symmetry.space_group_name_H-M   'P 1'
#
loop_
_entity.id
_entity.type
_entity.pdbx_description
1 polymer ?
#
loop_
_entity_poly.entity_id
_entity_poly.type
_entity_poly.pdbx_seq_one_letter_code
_entity_poly.pdbx_strand_id
1 'polypeptide(L)'
;MSGWTLNEIDWRAVVPGAVDADLLAVVKTAALVEANAADYVGYLSNVFAGDGVFLSAIQTWGIEEEQHGAALGRWAELADPGFDFAAALAAFRAGYRITQDVSQSIRGSRTGELVARQVVETGTSSFYSAIRDATDEPVLKVIAGHIAADEFMHYRLFARHFARYQSSQPLPLATRLHVAATRFAEAEDDELGWAWFAANILPKAPGAA
;
A
#
# COMPACT_ATOMS: atom_id res chain seq x y z
N MET A 1 -7.99 -13.58 -0.56
CA MET A 1 -7.67 -13.65 0.88
C MET A 1 -6.20 -14.01 1.01
N SER A 2 -5.45 -13.23 1.78
CA SER A 2 -4.08 -13.54 2.18
C SER A 2 -4.02 -14.97 2.72
N GLY A 3 -3.01 -15.73 2.30
CA GLY A 3 -2.80 -17.10 2.76
C GLY A 3 -2.06 -17.18 4.09
N TRP A 4 -1.75 -16.04 4.74
CA TRP A 4 -0.94 -15.94 5.95
C TRP A 4 -1.53 -14.94 6.97
N THR A 5 -1.06 -15.03 8.21
CA THR A 5 -1.45 -14.14 9.29
C THR A 5 -0.24 -13.71 10.11
N LEU A 6 -0.36 -12.61 10.85
CA LEU A 6 0.70 -12.12 11.75
C LEU A 6 1.15 -13.16 12.78
N ASN A 7 0.28 -14.12 13.13
CA ASN A 7 0.61 -15.18 14.10
C ASN A 7 1.56 -16.25 13.53
N GLU A 8 1.70 -16.33 12.21
CA GLU A 8 2.57 -17.29 11.52
C GLU A 8 3.99 -16.75 11.36
N ILE A 9 4.22 -15.47 11.65
CA ILE A 9 5.54 -14.84 11.59
C ILE A 9 6.31 -15.13 12.89
N ASP A 10 7.52 -15.67 12.77
CA ASP A 10 8.42 -15.86 13.93
C ASP A 10 9.12 -14.54 14.29
N TRP A 11 8.42 -13.70 15.01
CA TRP A 11 8.91 -12.38 15.43
C TRP A 11 10.18 -12.42 16.27
N ARG A 12 10.49 -13.56 16.89
CA ARG A 12 11.72 -13.75 17.73
C ARG A 12 12.98 -13.90 16.87
N ALA A 13 12.80 -14.18 15.57
CA ALA A 13 13.89 -14.28 14.62
C ALA A 13 14.32 -12.92 14.03
N VAL A 14 13.66 -11.81 14.40
CA VAL A 14 14.09 -10.46 13.99
C VAL A 14 15.48 -10.17 14.52
N VAL A 15 16.38 -9.71 13.64
CA VAL A 15 17.76 -9.38 13.97
C VAL A 15 17.95 -7.85 13.87
N PRO A 16 17.89 -7.12 15.00
CA PRO A 16 18.09 -5.67 15.01
C PRO A 16 19.46 -5.30 14.39
N GLY A 17 19.46 -4.27 13.52
CA GLY A 17 20.68 -3.83 12.85
C GLY A 17 21.16 -4.70 11.69
N ALA A 18 20.42 -5.73 11.30
CA ALA A 18 20.76 -6.58 10.15
C ALA A 18 20.46 -5.93 8.78
N VAL A 19 19.72 -4.84 8.75
CA VAL A 19 19.47 -4.03 7.55
C VAL A 19 20.12 -2.68 7.68
N ASP A 20 20.49 -2.08 6.53
CA ASP A 20 21.01 -0.72 6.53
C ASP A 20 19.93 0.32 6.85
N ALA A 21 20.39 1.54 7.14
CA ALA A 21 19.48 2.62 7.54
C ALA A 21 18.49 3.04 6.44
N ASP A 22 18.90 2.92 5.19
CA ASP A 22 18.06 3.32 4.04
C ASP A 22 16.93 2.31 3.84
N LEU A 23 17.24 1.01 3.88
CA LEU A 23 16.22 -0.03 3.79
C LEU A 23 15.25 0.03 4.98
N LEU A 24 15.75 0.25 6.19
CA LEU A 24 14.91 0.44 7.37
C LEU A 24 13.94 1.64 7.20
N ALA A 25 14.45 2.77 6.69
CA ALA A 25 13.64 3.96 6.45
C ALA A 25 12.56 3.73 5.37
N VAL A 26 12.91 2.99 4.31
CA VAL A 26 11.97 2.57 3.26
C VAL A 26 10.86 1.70 3.83
N VAL A 27 11.18 0.70 4.66
CA VAL A 27 10.19 -0.20 5.26
C VAL A 27 9.28 0.53 6.24
N LYS A 28 9.80 1.45 7.05
CA LYS A 28 8.98 2.31 7.92
C LYS A 28 7.98 3.13 7.14
N THR A 29 8.41 3.71 6.02
CA THR A 29 7.56 4.49 5.12
C THR A 29 6.47 3.63 4.51
N ALA A 30 6.83 2.47 3.97
CA ALA A 30 5.90 1.52 3.40
C ALA A 30 4.83 1.07 4.40
N ALA A 31 5.23 0.82 5.66
CA ALA A 31 4.29 0.44 6.72
C ALA A 31 3.16 1.47 6.93
N LEU A 32 3.47 2.78 6.82
CA LEU A 32 2.45 3.83 6.96
C LEU A 32 1.50 3.89 5.77
N VAL A 33 2.02 3.74 4.55
CA VAL A 33 1.23 3.75 3.31
C VAL A 33 0.25 2.59 3.30
N GLU A 34 0.73 1.37 3.53
CA GLU A 34 -0.10 0.16 3.59
C GLU A 34 -1.18 0.27 4.68
N ALA A 35 -0.83 0.71 5.87
CA ALA A 35 -1.77 0.87 6.97
C ALA A 35 -2.85 1.94 6.71
N ASN A 36 -2.71 2.77 5.68
CA ASN A 36 -3.69 3.80 5.31
C ASN A 36 -4.77 3.31 4.32
N ALA A 37 -4.87 2.03 4.09
CA ALA A 37 -5.80 1.41 3.13
C ALA A 37 -7.26 1.82 3.33
N ALA A 38 -7.69 2.13 4.57
CA ALA A 38 -9.06 2.56 4.86
C ALA A 38 -9.50 3.79 4.06
N ASP A 39 -8.62 4.75 3.81
CA ASP A 39 -8.91 5.93 3.01
C ASP A 39 -9.16 5.55 1.53
N TYR A 40 -8.38 4.62 1.00
CA TYR A 40 -8.59 4.09 -0.36
C TYR A 40 -9.86 3.26 -0.48
N VAL A 41 -10.17 2.45 0.53
CA VAL A 41 -11.46 1.72 0.59
C VAL A 41 -12.62 2.70 0.58
N GLY A 42 -12.55 3.78 1.36
CA GLY A 42 -13.55 4.86 1.37
C GLY A 42 -13.73 5.50 0.00
N TYR A 43 -12.63 5.95 -0.61
CA TYR A 43 -12.63 6.53 -1.96
C TYR A 43 -13.22 5.59 -3.01
N LEU A 44 -12.73 4.35 -3.08
CA LEU A 44 -13.20 3.36 -4.04
C LEU A 44 -14.67 2.99 -3.79
N SER A 45 -15.11 2.95 -2.53
CA SER A 45 -16.52 2.69 -2.20
C SER A 45 -17.45 3.76 -2.78
N ASN A 46 -17.04 5.02 -2.74
CA ASN A 46 -17.80 6.12 -3.32
C ASN A 46 -17.78 6.09 -4.85
N VAL A 47 -16.61 5.90 -5.46
CA VAL A 47 -16.49 5.79 -6.93
C VAL A 47 -17.30 4.64 -7.49
N PHE A 48 -17.31 3.48 -6.79
CA PHE A 48 -17.99 2.27 -7.25
C PHE A 48 -19.35 2.05 -6.56
N ALA A 49 -19.95 3.09 -6.01
CA ALA A 49 -21.25 3.01 -5.36
C ALA A 49 -22.29 2.28 -6.23
N GLY A 50 -23.01 1.33 -5.62
CA GLY A 50 -23.99 0.48 -6.30
C GLY A 50 -23.44 -0.84 -6.89
N ASP A 51 -22.12 -1.05 -6.90
CA ASP A 51 -21.51 -2.31 -7.33
C ASP A 51 -21.16 -3.19 -6.12
N GLY A 52 -22.16 -3.92 -5.58
CA GLY A 52 -21.96 -4.74 -4.39
C GLY A 52 -20.89 -5.80 -4.51
N VAL A 53 -20.63 -6.32 -5.73
CA VAL A 53 -19.58 -7.31 -5.97
C VAL A 53 -18.18 -6.69 -5.82
N PHE A 54 -17.97 -5.50 -6.39
CA PHE A 54 -16.72 -4.78 -6.24
C PHE A 54 -16.54 -4.29 -4.80
N LEU A 55 -17.59 -3.73 -4.18
CA LEU A 55 -17.54 -3.25 -2.81
C LEU A 55 -17.14 -4.35 -1.82
N SER A 56 -17.68 -5.55 -1.96
CA SER A 56 -17.27 -6.70 -1.14
C SER A 56 -15.79 -7.07 -1.35
N ALA A 57 -15.32 -7.02 -2.59
CA ALA A 57 -13.94 -7.36 -2.92
C ALA A 57 -12.92 -6.37 -2.32
N ILE A 58 -13.21 -5.06 -2.38
CA ILE A 58 -12.30 -4.04 -1.83
C ILE A 58 -12.31 -3.99 -0.29
N GLN A 59 -13.37 -4.44 0.39
CA GLN A 59 -13.31 -4.61 1.84
C GLN A 59 -12.28 -5.68 2.23
N THR A 60 -12.26 -6.81 1.53
CA THR A 60 -11.26 -7.86 1.76
C THR A 60 -9.85 -7.36 1.43
N TRP A 61 -9.68 -6.69 0.29
CA TRP A 61 -8.42 -6.07 -0.10
C TRP A 61 -7.92 -5.10 0.99
N GLY A 62 -8.76 -4.20 1.48
CA GLY A 62 -8.36 -3.24 2.51
C GLY A 62 -7.90 -3.88 3.83
N ILE A 63 -8.51 -5.01 4.23
CA ILE A 63 -8.09 -5.79 5.41
C ILE A 63 -6.68 -6.40 5.18
N GLU A 64 -6.41 -6.87 3.97
CA GLU A 64 -5.11 -7.43 3.61
C GLU A 64 -4.02 -6.35 3.60
N GLU A 65 -4.30 -5.16 3.06
CA GLU A 65 -3.40 -3.99 3.12
C GLU A 65 -3.09 -3.56 4.57
N GLU A 66 -4.13 -3.46 5.40
CA GLU A 66 -3.92 -3.15 6.84
C GLU A 66 -3.05 -4.20 7.54
N GLN A 67 -3.17 -5.48 7.16
CA GLN A 67 -2.27 -6.53 7.65
C GLN A 67 -0.84 -6.33 7.17
N HIS A 68 -0.62 -5.91 5.91
CA HIS A 68 0.71 -5.58 5.39
C HIS A 68 1.35 -4.46 6.21
N GLY A 69 0.62 -3.36 6.41
CA GLY A 69 1.07 -2.24 7.24
C GLY A 69 1.40 -2.65 8.68
N ALA A 70 0.54 -3.47 9.30
CA ALA A 70 0.77 -3.97 10.65
C ALA A 70 2.00 -4.91 10.75
N ALA A 71 2.23 -5.74 9.74
CA ALA A 71 3.40 -6.61 9.69
C ALA A 71 4.70 -5.81 9.57
N LEU A 72 4.75 -4.87 8.63
CA LEU A 72 5.91 -4.00 8.41
C LEU A 72 6.17 -3.09 9.62
N GLY A 73 5.11 -2.51 10.19
CA GLY A 73 5.20 -1.66 11.38
C GLY A 73 5.77 -2.41 12.57
N ARG A 74 5.24 -3.60 12.86
CA ARG A 74 5.76 -4.44 13.96
C ARG A 74 7.21 -4.88 13.72
N TRP A 75 7.56 -5.24 12.49
CA TRP A 75 8.94 -5.56 12.16
C TRP A 75 9.84 -4.34 12.38
N ALA A 76 9.43 -3.15 11.94
CA ALA A 76 10.21 -1.93 12.08
C ALA A 76 10.45 -1.54 13.54
N GLU A 77 9.46 -1.72 14.43
CA GLU A 77 9.61 -1.51 15.88
C GLU A 77 10.59 -2.49 16.52
N LEU A 78 10.61 -3.74 16.06
CA LEU A 78 11.58 -4.73 16.53
C LEU A 78 12.99 -4.46 16.01
N ALA A 79 13.11 -4.00 14.77
CA ALA A 79 14.39 -3.67 14.14
C ALA A 79 14.98 -2.35 14.68
N ASP A 80 14.14 -1.39 15.02
CA ASP A 80 14.50 -0.11 15.63
C ASP A 80 13.58 0.19 16.83
N PRO A 81 14.01 -0.13 18.05
CA PRO A 81 13.22 0.12 19.27
C PRO A 81 12.91 1.60 19.55
N GLY A 82 13.54 2.52 18.83
CA GLY A 82 13.23 3.96 18.90
C GLY A 82 12.08 4.38 17.98
N PHE A 83 11.57 3.48 17.14
CA PHE A 83 10.44 3.76 16.25
C PHE A 83 9.12 3.39 16.94
N ASP A 84 8.17 4.33 16.93
CA ASP A 84 6.79 4.13 17.39
C ASP A 84 5.88 4.17 16.15
N PHE A 85 5.46 3.01 15.70
CA PHE A 85 4.60 2.87 14.53
C PHE A 85 3.24 3.55 14.71
N ALA A 86 2.64 3.43 15.89
CA ALA A 86 1.33 4.02 16.14
C ALA A 86 1.38 5.55 16.12
N ALA A 87 2.42 6.15 16.74
CA ALA A 87 2.63 7.59 16.71
C ALA A 87 2.93 8.10 15.29
N ALA A 88 3.78 7.39 14.53
CA ALA A 88 4.10 7.74 13.14
C ALA A 88 2.86 7.66 12.23
N LEU A 89 2.03 6.61 12.38
CA LEU A 89 0.79 6.45 11.62
C LEU A 89 -0.23 7.54 11.97
N ALA A 90 -0.35 7.91 13.23
CA ALA A 90 -1.22 9.01 13.65
C ALA A 90 -0.77 10.35 13.03
N ALA A 91 0.53 10.62 13.03
CA ALA A 91 1.11 11.81 12.41
C ALA A 91 0.91 11.82 10.89
N PHE A 92 1.11 10.66 10.23
CA PHE A 92 0.84 10.50 8.80
C PHE A 92 -0.62 10.83 8.47
N ARG A 93 -1.56 10.22 9.17
CA ARG A 93 -3.00 10.44 8.97
C ARG A 93 -3.47 11.87 9.30
N ALA A 94 -2.74 12.58 10.17
CA ALA A 94 -3.06 13.98 10.46
C ALA A 94 -2.67 14.93 9.32
N GLY A 95 -1.62 14.62 8.58
CA GLY A 95 -1.08 15.47 7.53
C GLY A 95 -1.44 15.06 6.11
N TYR A 96 -1.80 13.80 5.88
CA TYR A 96 -2.20 13.32 4.57
C TYR A 96 -3.60 12.69 4.62
N ARG A 97 -4.42 13.10 3.68
CA ARG A 97 -5.75 12.50 3.45
C ARG A 97 -6.11 12.56 1.99
N ILE A 98 -6.64 11.47 1.46
CA ILE A 98 -7.26 11.49 0.14
C ILE A 98 -8.71 12.01 0.25
N THR A 99 -9.15 12.73 -0.78
CA THR A 99 -10.53 13.22 -0.86
C THR A 99 -11.46 12.02 -1.07
N GLN A 100 -12.31 11.74 -0.08
CA GLN A 100 -13.26 10.63 -0.15
C GLN A 100 -14.63 11.06 -0.66
N ASP A 101 -15.02 12.33 -0.48
CA ASP A 101 -16.33 12.85 -0.93
C ASP A 101 -16.34 13.10 -2.44
N VAL A 102 -16.29 12.01 -3.19
CA VAL A 102 -16.29 12.01 -4.65
C VAL A 102 -17.24 10.94 -5.18
N SER A 103 -17.99 11.27 -6.22
CA SER A 103 -18.88 10.31 -6.92
C SER A 103 -18.29 9.78 -8.23
N GLN A 104 -17.15 10.32 -8.63
CA GLN A 104 -16.45 9.96 -9.87
C GLN A 104 -14.96 9.77 -9.61
N SER A 105 -14.36 8.84 -10.34
CA SER A 105 -12.92 8.64 -10.32
C SER A 105 -12.17 9.85 -10.86
N ILE A 106 -11.07 10.21 -10.20
CA ILE A 106 -10.08 11.19 -10.70
C ILE A 106 -9.44 10.75 -12.04
N ARG A 107 -9.58 9.47 -12.40
CA ARG A 107 -9.14 8.88 -13.68
C ARG A 107 -10.21 8.97 -14.77
N GLY A 108 -11.26 9.77 -14.55
CA GLY A 108 -12.34 10.06 -15.50
C GLY A 108 -13.41 8.97 -15.61
N SER A 109 -13.16 7.76 -15.16
CA SER A 109 -14.12 6.66 -15.18
C SER A 109 -13.75 5.53 -14.24
N ARG A 110 -14.71 4.65 -13.89
CA ARG A 110 -14.47 3.40 -13.15
C ARG A 110 -13.48 2.49 -13.87
N THR A 111 -13.58 2.40 -15.20
CA THR A 111 -12.61 1.63 -16.00
C THR A 111 -11.20 2.22 -15.92
N GLY A 112 -11.07 3.55 -15.96
CA GLY A 112 -9.79 4.25 -15.79
C GLY A 112 -9.20 4.04 -14.39
N GLU A 113 -10.03 4.09 -13.34
CA GLU A 113 -9.59 3.79 -11.96
C GLU A 113 -9.00 2.39 -11.86
N LEU A 114 -9.65 1.39 -12.46
CA LEU A 114 -9.16 0.01 -12.44
C LEU A 114 -7.86 -0.17 -13.25
N VAL A 115 -7.60 0.65 -14.26
CA VAL A 115 -6.27 0.69 -14.90
C VAL A 115 -5.23 1.22 -13.93
N ALA A 116 -5.52 2.33 -13.24
CA ALA A 116 -4.59 2.91 -12.26
C ALA A 116 -4.28 1.94 -11.12
N ARG A 117 -5.30 1.26 -10.56
CA ARG A 117 -5.09 0.24 -9.52
C ARG A 117 -4.16 -0.88 -10.00
N GLN A 118 -4.34 -1.42 -11.20
CA GLN A 118 -3.44 -2.44 -11.74
C GLN A 118 -1.99 -1.97 -11.84
N VAL A 119 -1.75 -0.70 -12.14
CA VAL A 119 -0.39 -0.13 -12.16
C VAL A 119 0.19 -0.10 -10.75
N VAL A 120 -0.60 0.32 -9.75
CA VAL A 120 -0.18 0.34 -8.34
C VAL A 120 0.22 -1.06 -7.89
N GLU A 121 -0.67 -2.03 -7.99
CA GLU A 121 -0.44 -3.40 -7.50
C GLU A 121 0.76 -4.08 -8.19
N THR A 122 0.98 -3.79 -9.47
CA THR A 122 2.17 -4.26 -10.18
C THR A 122 3.44 -3.62 -9.62
N GLY A 123 3.38 -2.33 -9.30
CA GLY A 123 4.48 -1.57 -8.70
C GLY A 123 4.81 -2.10 -7.30
N THR A 124 3.81 -2.25 -6.43
CA THR A 124 3.98 -2.74 -5.06
C THR A 124 4.46 -4.19 -5.01
N SER A 125 3.91 -5.08 -5.85
CA SER A 125 4.43 -6.46 -5.99
C SER A 125 5.90 -6.49 -6.37
N SER A 126 6.32 -5.62 -7.31
CA SER A 126 7.73 -5.51 -7.73
C SER A 126 8.61 -4.93 -6.61
N PHE A 127 8.11 -3.91 -5.91
CA PHE A 127 8.79 -3.25 -4.80
C PHE A 127 9.06 -4.23 -3.64
N TYR A 128 8.04 -4.98 -3.18
CA TYR A 128 8.24 -5.97 -2.13
C TYR A 128 9.09 -7.17 -2.57
N SER A 129 9.03 -7.54 -3.86
CA SER A 129 9.98 -8.52 -4.41
C SER A 129 11.42 -8.01 -4.32
N ALA A 130 11.66 -6.73 -4.61
CA ALA A 130 12.99 -6.12 -4.49
C ALA A 130 13.46 -6.05 -3.02
N ILE A 131 12.60 -5.69 -2.07
CA ILE A 131 12.91 -5.73 -0.63
C ILE A 131 13.30 -7.14 -0.20
N ARG A 132 12.51 -8.15 -0.56
CA ARG A 132 12.79 -9.56 -0.26
C ARG A 132 14.17 -9.98 -0.78
N ASP A 133 14.52 -9.57 -1.98
CA ASP A 133 15.76 -9.99 -2.64
C ASP A 133 16.98 -9.17 -2.16
N ALA A 134 16.76 -7.95 -1.65
CA ALA A 134 17.80 -7.07 -1.13
C ALA A 134 18.17 -7.35 0.33
N THR A 135 17.34 -8.07 1.10
CA THR A 135 17.60 -8.33 2.53
C THR A 135 17.98 -9.77 2.80
N ASP A 136 18.88 -9.97 3.76
CA ASP A 136 19.15 -11.25 4.41
C ASP A 136 18.52 -11.35 5.81
N GLU A 137 17.84 -10.29 6.27
CA GLU A 137 17.10 -10.33 7.53
C GLU A 137 15.90 -11.28 7.38
N PRO A 138 15.86 -12.38 8.15
CA PRO A 138 14.98 -13.52 7.85
C PRO A 138 13.50 -13.17 7.92
N VAL A 139 13.09 -12.32 8.85
CA VAL A 139 11.67 -11.99 9.08
C VAL A 139 11.18 -10.99 8.03
N LEU A 140 11.95 -9.95 7.72
CA LEU A 140 11.63 -9.02 6.65
C LEU A 140 11.52 -9.73 5.30
N LYS A 141 12.45 -10.67 5.03
CA LYS A 141 12.42 -11.47 3.80
C LYS A 141 11.13 -12.26 3.64
N VAL A 142 10.64 -12.87 4.74
CA VAL A 142 9.37 -13.62 4.75
C VAL A 142 8.19 -12.66 4.56
N ILE A 143 8.12 -11.57 5.31
CA ILE A 143 7.04 -10.57 5.22
C ILE A 143 6.97 -10.01 3.79
N ALA A 144 8.08 -9.52 3.25
CA ALA A 144 8.14 -8.96 1.91
C ALA A 144 7.74 -9.98 0.83
N GLY A 145 8.11 -11.25 1.01
CA GLY A 145 7.69 -12.34 0.13
C GLY A 145 6.18 -12.60 0.16
N HIS A 146 5.57 -12.55 1.33
CA HIS A 146 4.13 -12.67 1.49
C HIS A 146 3.38 -11.51 0.86
N ILE A 147 3.79 -10.27 1.17
CA ILE A 147 3.18 -9.06 0.61
C ILE A 147 3.29 -9.07 -0.92
N ALA A 148 4.48 -9.35 -1.48
CA ALA A 148 4.65 -9.39 -2.93
C ALA A 148 3.69 -10.38 -3.62
N ALA A 149 3.39 -11.51 -2.98
CA ALA A 149 2.44 -12.49 -3.49
C ALA A 149 0.99 -11.99 -3.40
N ASP A 150 0.63 -11.35 -2.29
CA ASP A 150 -0.70 -10.76 -2.11
C ASP A 150 -0.95 -9.61 -3.10
N GLU A 151 0.02 -8.71 -3.32
CA GLU A 151 -0.05 -7.64 -4.30
C GLU A 151 -0.30 -8.16 -5.73
N PHE A 152 0.32 -9.29 -6.08
CA PHE A 152 0.01 -9.94 -7.36
C PHE A 152 -1.43 -10.47 -7.41
N MET A 153 -1.98 -10.92 -6.29
CA MET A 153 -3.39 -11.35 -6.21
C MET A 153 -4.33 -10.14 -6.25
N HIS A 154 -3.95 -9.00 -5.64
CA HIS A 154 -4.66 -7.72 -5.74
C HIS A 154 -4.69 -7.22 -7.19
N TYR A 155 -3.55 -7.27 -7.90
CA TYR A 155 -3.54 -7.02 -9.35
C TYR A 155 -4.59 -7.86 -10.09
N ARG A 156 -4.65 -9.16 -9.82
CA ARG A 156 -5.63 -10.06 -10.46
C ARG A 156 -7.07 -9.73 -10.09
N LEU A 157 -7.30 -9.27 -8.87
CA LEU A 157 -8.60 -8.79 -8.43
C LEU A 157 -9.03 -7.58 -9.29
N PHE A 158 -8.20 -6.54 -9.36
CA PHE A 158 -8.51 -5.34 -10.14
C PHE A 158 -8.58 -5.64 -11.65
N ALA A 159 -7.74 -6.51 -12.19
CA ALA A 159 -7.77 -6.93 -13.58
C ALA A 159 -9.10 -7.64 -13.96
N ARG A 160 -9.62 -8.49 -13.08
CA ARG A 160 -10.93 -9.14 -13.27
C ARG A 160 -12.07 -8.12 -13.31
N HIS A 161 -12.06 -7.15 -12.39
CA HIS A 161 -13.05 -6.09 -12.39
C HIS A 161 -12.88 -5.14 -13.59
N PHE A 162 -11.65 -4.85 -13.98
CA PHE A 162 -11.36 -4.10 -15.22
C PHE A 162 -11.99 -4.78 -16.44
N ALA A 163 -11.82 -6.09 -16.62
CA ALA A 163 -12.41 -6.80 -17.74
C ALA A 163 -13.94 -6.67 -17.78
N ARG A 164 -14.59 -6.72 -16.60
CA ARG A 164 -16.03 -6.53 -16.46
C ARG A 164 -16.47 -5.11 -16.86
N TYR A 165 -15.76 -4.08 -16.37
CA TYR A 165 -16.08 -2.70 -16.69
C TYR A 165 -15.69 -2.34 -18.13
N GLN A 166 -14.57 -2.84 -18.64
CA GLN A 166 -14.17 -2.63 -20.04
C GLN A 166 -15.20 -3.21 -21.03
N SER A 167 -15.91 -4.27 -20.65
CA SER A 167 -17.00 -4.84 -21.45
C SER A 167 -18.24 -3.94 -21.51
N SER A 168 -18.59 -3.27 -20.40
CA SER A 168 -19.80 -2.43 -20.28
C SER A 168 -19.55 -0.94 -20.48
N GLN A 169 -18.36 -0.46 -20.15
CA GLN A 169 -17.91 0.92 -20.23
C GLN A 169 -16.54 0.97 -20.90
N PRO A 170 -16.44 0.69 -22.20
CA PRO A 170 -15.16 0.55 -22.88
C PRO A 170 -14.34 1.82 -22.86
N LEU A 171 -13.07 1.69 -22.49
CA LEU A 171 -12.09 2.77 -22.52
C LEU A 171 -11.09 2.52 -23.65
N PRO A 172 -10.90 3.49 -24.59
CA PRO A 172 -9.96 3.34 -25.69
C PRO A 172 -8.53 3.04 -25.21
N LEU A 173 -7.78 2.29 -26.03
CA LEU A 173 -6.40 1.91 -25.68
C LEU A 173 -5.52 3.13 -25.38
N ALA A 174 -5.61 4.18 -26.18
CA ALA A 174 -4.84 5.41 -25.97
C ALA A 174 -5.11 6.03 -24.58
N THR A 175 -6.40 6.06 -24.16
CA THR A 175 -6.78 6.58 -22.84
C THR A 175 -6.26 5.66 -21.72
N ARG A 176 -6.30 4.32 -21.90
CA ARG A 176 -5.73 3.39 -20.93
C ARG A 176 -4.22 3.57 -20.76
N LEU A 177 -3.51 3.74 -21.87
CA LEU A 177 -2.06 4.01 -21.85
C LEU A 177 -1.76 5.36 -21.19
N HIS A 178 -2.58 6.38 -21.44
CA HIS A 178 -2.43 7.68 -20.78
C HIS A 178 -2.63 7.57 -19.27
N VAL A 179 -3.69 6.89 -18.81
CA VAL A 179 -3.94 6.67 -17.38
C VAL A 179 -2.78 5.89 -16.73
N ALA A 180 -2.29 4.83 -17.38
CA ALA A 180 -1.18 4.06 -16.86
C ALA A 180 0.11 4.90 -16.75
N ALA A 181 0.42 5.69 -17.79
CA ALA A 181 1.61 6.54 -17.80
C ALA A 181 1.55 7.65 -16.75
N THR A 182 0.39 8.31 -16.59
CA THR A 182 0.20 9.35 -15.57
C THR A 182 0.28 8.75 -14.17
N ARG A 183 -0.36 7.59 -13.91
CA ARG A 183 -0.27 6.93 -12.60
C ARG A 183 1.17 6.51 -12.26
N PHE A 184 1.93 6.05 -13.24
CA PHE A 184 3.35 5.74 -13.04
C PHE A 184 4.16 7.00 -12.69
N ALA A 185 3.89 8.13 -13.39
CA ALA A 185 4.57 9.40 -13.13
C ALA A 185 4.20 10.02 -11.76
N GLU A 186 3.05 9.67 -11.19
CA GLU A 186 2.58 10.11 -9.86
C GLU A 186 3.14 9.26 -8.71
N ALA A 187 4.07 8.33 -8.95
CA ALA A 187 4.68 7.51 -7.90
C ALA A 187 5.54 8.33 -6.91
N GLU A 188 5.82 9.60 -7.22
CA GLU A 188 6.49 10.57 -6.34
C GLU A 188 5.49 11.59 -5.78
N ASP A 189 4.30 11.14 -5.40
CA ASP A 189 3.26 12.01 -4.90
C ASP A 189 3.47 12.43 -3.42
N ASP A 190 2.60 13.34 -2.95
CA ASP A 190 2.64 13.88 -1.58
C ASP A 190 2.47 12.79 -0.52
N GLU A 191 1.84 11.65 -0.84
CA GLU A 191 1.64 10.53 0.08
C GLU A 191 2.98 9.93 0.52
N LEU A 192 3.83 9.55 -0.44
CA LEU A 192 5.13 8.97 -0.14
C LEU A 192 6.05 9.97 0.58
N GLY A 193 6.04 11.23 0.14
CA GLY A 193 6.81 12.30 0.78
C GLY A 193 6.39 12.51 2.22
N TRP A 194 5.09 12.54 2.49
CA TRP A 194 4.56 12.73 3.83
C TRP A 194 4.75 11.48 4.71
N ALA A 195 4.58 10.27 4.17
CA ALA A 195 4.87 9.04 4.88
C ALA A 195 6.35 8.95 5.28
N TRP A 196 7.24 9.31 4.35
CA TRP A 196 8.67 9.39 4.65
C TRP A 196 8.98 10.37 5.78
N PHE A 197 8.41 11.57 5.72
CA PHE A 197 8.57 12.59 6.75
C PHE A 197 8.07 12.10 8.11
N ALA A 198 6.86 11.55 8.17
CA ALA A 198 6.24 11.05 9.40
C ALA A 198 7.01 9.87 10.01
N ALA A 199 7.53 8.98 9.18
CA ALA A 199 8.25 7.79 9.64
C ALA A 199 9.70 8.06 10.07
N ASN A 200 10.41 9.00 9.42
CA ASN A 200 11.87 9.06 9.51
C ASN A 200 12.41 10.40 9.99
N ILE A 201 11.65 11.50 9.87
CA ILE A 201 12.12 12.85 10.19
C ILE A 201 11.42 13.39 11.42
N LEU A 202 10.09 13.34 11.46
CA LEU A 202 9.29 13.90 12.55
C LEU A 202 9.67 13.32 13.93
N PRO A 203 9.90 12.02 14.12
CA PRO A 203 10.31 11.46 15.42
C PRO A 203 11.64 11.99 15.95
N LYS A 204 12.50 12.50 15.06
CA LYS A 204 13.83 13.04 15.38
C LYS A 204 13.82 14.56 15.56
N ALA A 205 12.67 15.21 15.34
CA ALA A 205 12.59 16.66 15.44
C ALA A 205 12.66 17.11 16.92
N PRO A 206 13.43 18.16 17.25
CA PRO A 206 13.47 18.70 18.59
C PRO A 206 12.06 19.18 19.03
N GLY A 207 11.51 18.59 20.09
CA GLY A 207 10.18 18.95 20.62
C GLY A 207 9.02 18.04 20.17
N ALA A 208 9.28 16.91 19.56
CA ALA A 208 8.28 15.89 19.20
C ALA A 208 7.93 14.94 20.36
N ALA A 209 7.93 15.44 21.60
CA ALA A 209 7.53 14.69 22.79
C ALA A 209 6.32 15.33 23.47
#